data_9cc0a71857b046617517f271e2ffcc1e
#
_entry.id   9cc0a71857b046617517f271e2ffcc1e
#
_cell.length_a   1.000
_cell.length_b   1.000
_cell.length_c   1.000
_cell.angle_alpha   90.00
_cell.angle_beta   90.00
_cell.angle_gamma   90.00
#
_symmetry.space_group_name_H-M   'P 1'
#
loop_
_entity.id
_entity.type
_entity.pdbx_description
1 polymer ?
#
loop_
_entity_poly.entity_id
_entity_poly.type
_entity_poly.pdbx_seq_one_letter_code
_entity_poly.pdbx_strand_id
1 'polypeptide(L)'
;MSKDLTKNQKQIKSIEKYITIFHAKAVNKILKRIAINIDFIGFHGQTIFHNAEKKISKQLGDGKLLSKLTKKKVVYDFRQNDLKNGGQGAPLVPIFHKLLVEQHKIKTPVIILNIGGITNYTLVLSKEKSFPYWEEINWKNKKKIKQHTLMSGDTGPGNCLIDEWIRKKTGKPYDKNGKIASSGKINRKIVREAIAWNYQKNSYDINDFNLFYFRNLSLKDGAASLVEYTAETTFNNLIDDSLLHIEKFEKKKIHFLISGGGRKNIFLVSRVKKKVKRQVKLIDDLKVDGDFIESQAFAYLAIRSFLGLPISSTGTTGCSLAGCKGGVIVKNY
;
A
#
# COMPACT_ATOMS: atom_id res chain seq x y z
N MET A 1 23.47 -1.82 3.26
CA MET A 1 22.46 -0.95 3.91
C MET A 1 22.35 -1.11 5.43
N SER A 2 22.37 -2.31 6.03
CA SER A 2 22.32 -2.41 7.51
C SER A 2 23.58 -1.86 8.20
N LYS A 3 24.76 -1.97 7.59
CA LYS A 3 26.01 -1.38 8.12
C LYS A 3 26.04 0.16 8.02
N ASP A 4 25.32 0.76 7.05
CA ASP A 4 25.26 2.22 6.91
C ASP A 4 24.31 2.88 7.92
N LEU A 5 23.26 2.18 8.33
CA LEU A 5 22.34 2.69 9.37
C LEU A 5 23.03 2.83 10.73
N THR A 6 24.01 1.97 11.02
CA THR A 6 24.78 2.06 12.26
C THR A 6 25.84 3.18 12.24
N LYS A 7 26.47 3.44 11.08
CA LYS A 7 27.48 4.50 10.93
C LYS A 7 26.88 5.92 11.04
N ASN A 8 25.59 6.10 10.67
CA ASN A 8 24.94 7.41 10.59
C ASN A 8 23.90 7.66 11.69
N GLN A 9 24.00 6.98 12.85
CA GLN A 9 22.97 7.08 13.90
C GLN A 9 22.68 8.51 14.38
N LYS A 10 23.71 9.38 14.49
CA LYS A 10 23.53 10.77 14.89
C LYS A 10 22.69 11.55 13.86
N GLN A 11 22.97 11.39 12.58
CA GLN A 11 22.22 12.03 11.51
C GLN A 11 20.78 11.52 11.45
N ILE A 12 20.58 10.20 11.55
CA ILE A 12 19.25 9.58 11.58
C ILE A 12 18.42 10.13 12.74
N LYS A 13 18.97 10.21 13.94
CA LYS A 13 18.29 10.80 15.11
C LYS A 13 17.96 12.27 14.89
N SER A 14 18.84 13.05 14.28
CA SER A 14 18.59 14.46 13.96
C SER A 14 17.43 14.61 12.97
N ILE A 15 17.43 13.82 11.90
CA ILE A 15 16.35 13.80 10.90
C ILE A 15 15.02 13.33 11.51
N GLU A 16 15.04 12.28 12.34
CA GLU A 16 13.87 11.79 13.07
C GLU A 16 13.25 12.88 13.94
N LYS A 17 14.08 13.61 14.70
CA LYS A 17 13.65 14.75 15.50
C LYS A 17 13.04 15.86 14.62
N TYR A 18 13.69 16.19 13.51
CA TYR A 18 13.20 17.21 12.58
C TYR A 18 11.84 16.82 11.99
N ILE A 19 11.70 15.60 11.48
CA ILE A 19 10.43 15.05 10.97
C ILE A 19 9.35 15.14 12.05
N THR A 20 9.65 14.73 13.26
CA THR A 20 8.70 14.75 14.39
C THR A 20 8.24 16.17 14.72
N ILE A 21 9.16 17.13 14.79
CA ILE A 21 8.82 18.54 15.04
C ILE A 21 7.98 19.12 13.89
N PHE A 22 8.30 18.78 12.64
CA PHE A 22 7.51 19.19 11.48
C PHE A 22 6.06 18.70 11.59
N HIS A 23 5.86 17.42 11.91
CA HIS A 23 4.52 16.85 12.13
C HIS A 23 3.81 17.50 13.33
N ALA A 24 4.53 17.75 14.45
CA ALA A 24 3.94 18.43 15.59
C ALA A 24 3.43 19.84 15.25
N LYS A 25 4.19 20.60 14.46
CA LYS A 25 3.75 21.93 13.98
C LYS A 25 2.49 21.82 13.12
N ALA A 26 2.44 20.86 12.20
CA ALA A 26 1.26 20.63 11.34
C ALA A 26 0.04 20.24 12.17
N VAL A 27 0.19 19.29 13.09
CA VAL A 27 -0.88 18.85 14.01
C VAL A 27 -1.38 20.03 14.86
N ASN A 28 -0.49 20.80 15.50
CA ASN A 28 -0.88 21.93 16.33
C ASN A 28 -1.61 23.03 15.53
N LYS A 29 -1.21 23.21 14.25
CA LYS A 29 -1.92 24.13 13.35
C LYS A 29 -3.35 23.64 13.06
N ILE A 30 -3.55 22.34 12.88
CA ILE A 30 -4.88 21.75 12.68
C ILE A 30 -5.70 21.86 13.97
N LEU A 31 -5.15 21.45 15.11
CA LEU A 31 -5.83 21.51 16.43
C LEU A 31 -6.35 22.89 16.78
N LYS A 32 -5.64 23.95 16.36
CA LYS A 32 -6.10 25.34 16.55
C LYS A 32 -7.29 25.75 15.66
N ARG A 33 -7.55 25.00 14.60
CA ARG A 33 -8.59 25.32 13.62
C ARG A 33 -9.88 24.50 13.78
N ILE A 34 -9.81 23.41 14.52
CA ILE A 34 -10.95 22.52 14.75
C ILE A 34 -11.49 22.72 16.17
N ALA A 35 -12.80 22.81 16.29
CA ALA A 35 -13.48 22.91 17.58
C ALA A 35 -13.69 21.55 18.28
N ILE A 36 -13.26 20.45 17.63
CA ILE A 36 -13.48 19.09 18.13
C ILE A 36 -12.30 18.69 19.02
N ASN A 37 -12.58 18.10 20.17
CA ASN A 37 -11.54 17.50 20.99
C ASN A 37 -11.01 16.22 20.34
N ILE A 38 -9.70 16.13 20.18
CA ILE A 38 -9.02 14.96 19.60
C ILE A 38 -8.42 14.14 20.73
N ASP A 39 -8.77 12.85 20.80
CA ASP A 39 -8.30 11.93 21.83
C ASP A 39 -6.86 11.47 21.61
N PHE A 40 -6.52 11.16 20.35
CA PHE A 40 -5.18 10.69 20.00
C PHE A 40 -4.82 10.90 18.52
N ILE A 41 -3.55 10.75 18.22
CA ILE A 41 -2.95 10.90 16.91
C ILE A 41 -2.40 9.55 16.46
N GLY A 42 -2.77 9.08 15.26
CA GLY A 42 -2.09 7.99 14.59
C GLY A 42 -0.85 8.52 13.86
N PHE A 43 0.34 8.04 14.22
CA PHE A 43 1.60 8.53 13.67
C PHE A 43 2.41 7.39 13.05
N HIS A 44 2.36 7.26 11.74
CA HIS A 44 3.14 6.25 11.03
C HIS A 44 4.64 6.59 10.95
N GLY A 45 4.98 7.87 10.85
CA GLY A 45 6.33 8.33 10.54
C GLY A 45 6.72 8.08 9.07
N GLN A 46 8.01 8.25 8.76
CA GLN A 46 8.55 8.05 7.41
C GLN A 46 9.36 6.75 7.33
N THR A 47 8.92 5.81 6.52
CA THR A 47 9.67 4.56 6.30
C THR A 47 10.95 4.85 5.53
N ILE A 48 12.09 4.45 6.10
CA ILE A 48 13.42 4.56 5.49
C ILE A 48 14.04 3.21 5.17
N PHE A 49 13.54 2.15 5.79
CA PHE A 49 14.00 0.79 5.55
C PHE A 49 12.88 -0.20 5.88
N HIS A 50 12.70 -1.19 5.02
CA HIS A 50 11.77 -2.29 5.25
C HIS A 50 12.35 -3.57 4.66
N ASN A 51 12.44 -4.62 5.48
CA ASN A 51 12.83 -5.95 5.05
C ASN A 51 12.10 -6.98 5.91
N ALA A 52 11.08 -7.60 5.33
CA ALA A 52 10.22 -8.55 6.03
C ALA A 52 10.98 -9.83 6.43
N GLU A 53 11.88 -10.34 5.58
CA GLU A 53 12.68 -11.54 5.85
C GLU A 53 13.57 -11.37 7.09
N LYS A 54 14.17 -10.19 7.23
CA LYS A 54 14.98 -9.82 8.41
C LYS A 54 14.15 -9.35 9.60
N LYS A 55 12.82 -9.30 9.46
CA LYS A 55 11.88 -8.78 10.47
C LYS A 55 12.20 -7.37 10.93
N ILE A 56 12.68 -6.53 10.03
CA ILE A 56 13.09 -5.16 10.32
C ILE A 56 12.28 -4.19 9.46
N SER A 57 11.66 -3.23 10.11
CA SER A 57 11.07 -2.06 9.47
C SER A 57 11.41 -0.83 10.29
N LYS A 58 12.00 0.19 9.68
CA LYS A 58 12.38 1.43 10.37
C LYS A 58 11.58 2.58 9.79
N GLN A 59 10.74 3.14 10.64
CA GLN A 59 10.06 4.41 10.42
C GLN A 59 10.74 5.47 11.26
N LEU A 60 11.04 6.63 10.64
CA LEU A 60 11.48 7.82 11.37
C LEU A 60 10.27 8.54 11.92
N GLY A 61 10.30 8.77 13.22
CA GLY A 61 9.24 9.45 13.94
C GLY A 61 9.22 9.04 15.41
N ASP A 62 9.45 10.00 16.29
CA ASP A 62 9.42 9.80 17.74
C ASP A 62 8.02 10.11 18.28
N GLY A 63 7.25 9.05 18.54
CA GLY A 63 5.89 9.17 19.08
C GLY A 63 5.85 9.82 20.49
N LYS A 64 6.89 9.63 21.30
CA LYS A 64 6.98 10.26 22.63
C LYS A 64 7.18 11.77 22.50
N LEU A 65 8.09 12.19 21.62
CA LEU A 65 8.32 13.60 21.35
C LEU A 65 7.07 14.25 20.74
N LEU A 66 6.40 13.57 19.81
CA LEU A 66 5.17 14.08 19.22
C LEU A 66 4.09 14.29 20.30
N SER A 67 3.89 13.30 21.17
CA SER A 67 2.93 13.40 22.28
C SER A 67 3.25 14.58 23.20
N LYS A 68 4.52 14.76 23.57
CA LYS A 68 4.97 15.89 24.39
C LYS A 68 4.69 17.25 23.74
N LEU A 69 4.93 17.38 22.44
CA LEU A 69 4.76 18.64 21.69
C LEU A 69 3.30 18.98 21.38
N THR A 70 2.43 17.98 21.24
CA THR A 70 1.03 18.17 20.88
C THR A 70 0.08 18.08 22.07
N LYS A 71 0.56 17.59 23.22
CA LYS A 71 -0.26 17.30 24.41
C LYS A 71 -1.41 16.32 24.11
N LYS A 72 -1.20 15.42 23.12
CA LYS A 72 -2.16 14.38 22.73
C LYS A 72 -1.55 13.01 22.89
N LYS A 73 -2.38 11.99 23.15
CA LYS A 73 -1.95 10.59 23.07
C LYS A 73 -1.50 10.31 21.62
N VAL A 74 -0.45 9.53 21.45
CA VAL A 74 0.06 9.14 20.13
C VAL A 74 0.10 7.62 20.04
N VAL A 75 -0.41 7.09 18.95
CA VAL A 75 -0.25 5.69 18.58
C VAL A 75 0.71 5.64 17.39
N TYR A 76 1.81 4.91 17.53
CA TYR A 76 2.87 4.81 16.51
C TYR A 76 3.46 3.41 16.47
N ASP A 77 4.45 3.14 15.60
CA ASP A 77 5.10 1.82 15.47
C ASP A 77 4.11 0.68 15.17
N PHE A 78 3.35 0.83 14.10
CA PHE A 78 2.31 -0.12 13.71
C PHE A 78 2.84 -1.44 13.16
N ARG A 79 4.11 -1.50 12.67
CA ARG A 79 4.63 -2.60 11.87
C ARG A 79 5.38 -3.68 12.67
N GLN A 80 6.03 -3.27 13.76
CA GLN A 80 6.96 -4.16 14.48
C GLN A 80 6.30 -5.38 15.10
N ASN A 81 5.08 -5.24 15.63
CA ASN A 81 4.39 -6.38 16.23
C ASN A 81 3.95 -7.40 15.18
N ASP A 82 3.55 -6.96 14.01
CA ASP A 82 3.22 -7.83 12.87
C ASP A 82 4.45 -8.65 12.43
N LEU A 83 5.59 -7.96 12.23
CA LEU A 83 6.87 -8.59 11.89
C LEU A 83 7.33 -9.62 12.95
N LYS A 84 7.18 -9.31 14.23
CA LYS A 84 7.52 -10.23 15.33
C LYS A 84 6.66 -11.51 15.30
N ASN A 85 5.42 -11.40 14.83
CA ASN A 85 4.48 -12.50 14.73
C ASN A 85 4.46 -13.17 13.35
N GLY A 86 5.56 -13.05 12.58
CA GLY A 86 5.75 -13.73 11.31
C GLY A 86 5.11 -13.06 10.11
N GLY A 87 4.45 -11.91 10.30
CA GLY A 87 3.91 -11.12 9.20
C GLY A 87 4.99 -10.32 8.48
N GLN A 88 4.62 -9.78 7.32
CA GLN A 88 5.50 -8.95 6.48
C GLN A 88 5.56 -7.49 6.93
N GLY A 89 4.75 -7.04 7.92
CA GLY A 89 4.68 -5.66 8.39
C GLY A 89 4.02 -4.68 7.41
N ALA A 90 3.61 -5.17 6.24
CA ALA A 90 2.92 -4.44 5.18
C ALA A 90 2.17 -5.44 4.28
N PRO A 91 1.09 -5.02 3.59
CA PRO A 91 0.38 -3.75 3.77
C PRO A 91 -0.54 -3.75 5.01
N LEU A 92 -0.70 -2.62 5.68
CA LEU A 92 -1.59 -2.48 6.85
C LEU A 92 -2.93 -1.79 6.52
N VAL A 93 -3.02 -1.12 5.38
CA VAL A 93 -4.23 -0.39 4.93
C VAL A 93 -5.43 -1.31 4.61
N PRO A 94 -5.28 -2.60 4.26
CA PRO A 94 -6.39 -3.46 3.87
C PRO A 94 -7.57 -3.47 4.84
N ILE A 95 -7.33 -3.43 6.15
CA ILE A 95 -8.42 -3.41 7.14
C ILE A 95 -9.25 -2.11 7.06
N PHE A 96 -8.64 -0.99 6.65
CA PHE A 96 -9.35 0.27 6.38
C PHE A 96 -10.11 0.20 5.06
N HIS A 97 -9.54 -0.41 4.04
CA HIS A 97 -10.25 -0.66 2.78
C HIS A 97 -11.53 -1.48 3.00
N LYS A 98 -11.46 -2.50 3.87
CA LYS A 98 -12.65 -3.27 4.26
C LYS A 98 -13.70 -2.37 4.93
N LEU A 99 -13.29 -1.48 5.84
CA LEU A 99 -14.21 -0.50 6.46
C LEU A 99 -14.88 0.38 5.40
N LEU A 100 -14.12 0.90 4.43
CA LEU A 100 -14.68 1.72 3.34
C LEU A 100 -15.71 0.94 2.51
N VAL A 101 -15.41 -0.31 2.17
CA VAL A 101 -16.33 -1.19 1.44
C VAL A 101 -17.63 -1.36 2.20
N GLU A 102 -17.58 -1.59 3.51
CA GLU A 102 -18.72 -1.76 4.39
C GLU A 102 -19.52 -0.45 4.52
N GLN A 103 -18.87 0.67 4.79
CA GLN A 103 -19.51 1.99 4.95
C GLN A 103 -20.22 2.47 3.68
N HIS A 104 -19.60 2.26 2.51
CA HIS A 104 -20.19 2.65 1.23
C HIS A 104 -21.06 1.55 0.60
N LYS A 105 -21.32 0.46 1.33
CA LYS A 105 -22.17 -0.67 0.89
C LYS A 105 -21.77 -1.19 -0.50
N ILE A 106 -20.47 -1.27 -0.77
CA ILE A 106 -19.95 -1.76 -2.06
C ILE A 106 -20.19 -3.25 -2.14
N LYS A 107 -20.76 -3.70 -3.27
CA LYS A 107 -20.96 -5.14 -3.50
C LYS A 107 -19.63 -5.87 -3.58
N THR A 108 -19.50 -6.95 -2.83
CA THR A 108 -18.33 -7.83 -2.85
C THR A 108 -18.54 -9.00 -3.84
N PRO A 109 -17.48 -9.57 -4.40
CA PRO A 109 -16.07 -9.27 -4.17
C PRO A 109 -15.65 -7.93 -4.79
N VAL A 110 -14.77 -7.22 -4.11
CA VAL A 110 -14.18 -5.97 -4.60
C VAL A 110 -12.67 -5.99 -4.45
N ILE A 111 -11.96 -5.54 -5.49
CA ILE A 111 -10.52 -5.35 -5.50
C ILE A 111 -10.24 -3.85 -5.48
N ILE A 112 -9.48 -3.41 -4.50
CA ILE A 112 -8.97 -2.05 -4.43
C ILE A 112 -7.50 -2.09 -4.80
N LEU A 113 -7.14 -1.45 -5.92
CA LEU A 113 -5.77 -1.29 -6.38
C LEU A 113 -5.22 0.02 -5.83
N ASN A 114 -4.24 -0.05 -4.95
CA ASN A 114 -3.51 1.13 -4.48
C ASN A 114 -2.26 1.31 -5.33
N ILE A 115 -2.28 2.27 -6.25
CA ILE A 115 -1.15 2.59 -7.15
C ILE A 115 -0.34 3.72 -6.52
N GLY A 116 0.60 3.34 -5.66
CA GLY A 116 1.62 4.22 -5.05
C GLY A 116 2.93 4.19 -5.84
N GLY A 117 4.06 4.23 -5.16
CA GLY A 117 5.38 3.90 -5.75
C GLY A 117 5.43 2.44 -6.17
N ILE A 118 4.97 1.55 -5.31
CA ILE A 118 4.62 0.15 -5.58
C ILE A 118 3.10 0.07 -5.71
N THR A 119 2.62 -0.86 -6.53
CA THR A 119 1.20 -1.20 -6.61
C THR A 119 0.90 -2.39 -5.72
N ASN A 120 -0.12 -2.27 -4.90
CA ASN A 120 -0.67 -3.38 -4.12
C ASN A 120 -2.19 -3.46 -4.27
N TYR A 121 -2.73 -4.63 -3.98
CA TYR A 121 -4.17 -4.83 -4.00
C TYR A 121 -4.71 -5.18 -2.61
N THR A 122 -5.98 -4.89 -2.42
CA THR A 122 -6.82 -5.42 -1.34
C THR A 122 -8.04 -6.09 -1.95
N LEU A 123 -8.22 -7.37 -1.69
CA LEU A 123 -9.42 -8.12 -2.04
C LEU A 123 -10.31 -8.21 -0.80
N VAL A 124 -11.54 -7.71 -0.91
CA VAL A 124 -12.58 -7.82 0.12
C VAL A 124 -13.66 -8.77 -0.36
N LEU A 125 -13.95 -9.79 0.44
CA LEU A 125 -14.98 -10.80 0.19
C LEU A 125 -16.12 -10.66 1.20
N SER A 126 -17.31 -11.17 0.85
CA SER A 126 -18.39 -11.34 1.83
C SER A 126 -18.07 -12.48 2.80
N LYS A 127 -18.69 -12.47 3.98
CA LYS A 127 -18.56 -13.59 4.94
C LYS A 127 -19.01 -14.93 4.37
N GLU A 128 -19.99 -14.93 3.48
CA GLU A 128 -20.54 -16.12 2.83
C GLU A 128 -19.63 -16.67 1.72
N LYS A 129 -18.73 -15.82 1.18
CA LYS A 129 -17.83 -16.14 0.06
C LYS A 129 -16.36 -16.12 0.47
N SER A 130 -16.09 -16.33 1.73
CA SER A 130 -14.74 -16.36 2.26
C SER A 130 -14.00 -17.62 1.79
N PHE A 131 -12.70 -17.46 1.43
CA PHE A 131 -11.88 -18.59 1.00
C PHE A 131 -11.41 -19.44 2.20
N PRO A 132 -11.41 -20.78 2.05
CA PRO A 132 -10.65 -21.61 2.95
C PRO A 132 -9.16 -21.28 2.79
N TYR A 133 -8.49 -21.01 3.89
CA TYR A 133 -7.04 -20.92 3.92
C TYR A 133 -6.46 -22.34 3.78
N TRP A 134 -5.58 -22.54 2.81
CA TRP A 134 -4.78 -23.73 2.69
C TRP A 134 -3.60 -23.64 3.69
N GLU A 135 -3.84 -23.74 4.99
CA GLU A 135 -2.86 -24.36 5.86
C GLU A 135 -2.75 -25.80 5.38
N GLU A 136 -1.52 -26.31 5.23
CA GLU A 136 -1.28 -27.72 4.87
C GLU A 136 -2.35 -28.60 5.48
N ILE A 137 -3.19 -29.17 4.63
CA ILE A 137 -4.29 -30.00 5.09
C ILE A 137 -3.64 -31.23 5.71
N ASN A 138 -3.47 -31.21 7.00
CA ASN A 138 -3.22 -32.43 7.74
C ASN A 138 -4.53 -33.23 7.70
N TRP A 139 -4.66 -34.04 6.67
CA TRP A 139 -5.86 -34.88 6.39
C TRP A 139 -6.31 -35.73 7.58
N LYS A 140 -5.49 -35.87 8.62
CA LYS A 140 -5.79 -36.60 9.83
C LYS A 140 -6.60 -35.81 10.87
N ASN A 141 -6.60 -34.49 10.80
CA ASN A 141 -7.34 -33.63 11.72
C ASN A 141 -8.26 -32.67 10.96
N LYS A 142 -9.57 -32.96 10.95
CA LYS A 142 -10.64 -32.03 10.43
C LYS A 142 -10.73 -30.75 11.28
N LYS A 143 -9.66 -29.93 11.34
CA LYS A 143 -9.72 -28.62 11.98
C LYS A 143 -10.48 -27.64 11.09
N LYS A 144 -11.37 -26.84 11.68
CA LYS A 144 -12.17 -25.81 11.03
C LYS A 144 -11.28 -24.93 10.15
N ILE A 145 -11.53 -24.92 8.86
CA ILE A 145 -10.89 -24.08 7.86
C ILE A 145 -11.23 -22.63 8.22
N LYS A 146 -10.21 -21.83 8.56
CA LYS A 146 -10.39 -20.38 8.75
C LYS A 146 -10.64 -19.73 7.38
N GLN A 147 -11.69 -18.96 7.30
CA GLN A 147 -12.09 -18.28 6.06
C GLN A 147 -11.55 -16.86 6.06
N HIS A 148 -10.81 -16.49 5.00
CA HIS A 148 -10.35 -15.12 4.82
C HIS A 148 -11.37 -14.28 4.07
N THR A 149 -11.81 -13.21 4.69
CA THR A 149 -12.67 -12.18 4.05
C THR A 149 -11.88 -11.00 3.51
N LEU A 150 -10.56 -11.00 3.74
CA LEU A 150 -9.66 -9.91 3.40
C LEU A 150 -8.30 -10.49 3.01
N MET A 151 -7.85 -10.17 1.79
CA MET A 151 -6.54 -10.57 1.27
C MET A 151 -5.83 -9.36 0.67
N SER A 152 -4.52 -9.39 0.64
CA SER A 152 -3.72 -8.35 0.00
C SER A 152 -2.35 -8.86 -0.40
N GLY A 153 -1.74 -8.21 -1.37
CA GLY A 153 -0.39 -8.48 -1.84
C GLY A 153 0.11 -7.36 -2.75
N ASP A 154 1.41 -7.36 -2.99
CA ASP A 154 2.01 -6.46 -3.96
C ASP A 154 1.87 -7.03 -5.37
N THR A 155 1.66 -6.16 -6.36
CA THR A 155 1.52 -6.56 -7.76
C THR A 155 2.63 -6.05 -8.66
N GLY A 156 3.57 -5.28 -8.14
CA GLY A 156 4.71 -4.77 -8.90
C GLY A 156 4.88 -3.26 -8.84
N PRO A 157 5.59 -2.66 -9.81
CA PRO A 157 5.85 -1.23 -9.81
C PRO A 157 4.55 -0.45 -10.00
N GLY A 158 4.41 0.62 -9.24
CA GLY A 158 3.39 1.63 -9.45
C GLY A 158 3.94 2.81 -10.26
N ASN A 159 3.99 3.99 -9.62
CA ASN A 159 4.52 5.19 -10.25
C ASN A 159 6.06 5.29 -10.19
N CYS A 160 6.76 4.46 -9.40
CA CYS A 160 8.19 4.65 -9.11
C CYS A 160 9.04 4.79 -10.38
N LEU A 161 8.90 3.89 -11.35
CA LEU A 161 9.66 3.95 -12.60
C LEU A 161 9.18 5.07 -13.53
N ILE A 162 7.89 5.35 -13.58
CA ILE A 162 7.31 6.45 -14.37
C ILE A 162 7.88 7.77 -13.88
N ASP A 163 7.82 7.99 -12.56
CA ASP A 163 8.31 9.23 -11.94
C ASP A 163 9.83 9.36 -12.04
N GLU A 164 10.57 8.25 -11.90
CA GLU A 164 12.02 8.24 -12.11
C GLU A 164 12.38 8.62 -13.56
N TRP A 165 11.67 8.06 -14.54
CA TRP A 165 11.85 8.39 -15.95
C TRP A 165 11.64 9.87 -16.23
N ILE A 166 10.53 10.42 -15.73
CA ILE A 166 10.19 11.83 -15.89
C ILE A 166 11.24 12.73 -15.23
N ARG A 167 11.66 12.42 -14.01
CA ARG A 167 12.73 13.17 -13.33
C ARG A 167 14.03 13.17 -14.12
N LYS A 168 14.47 12.00 -14.58
CA LYS A 168 15.72 11.87 -15.36
C LYS A 168 15.68 12.62 -16.68
N LYS A 169 14.54 12.61 -17.37
CA LYS A 169 14.42 13.18 -18.72
C LYS A 169 14.02 14.67 -18.73
N THR A 170 13.39 15.18 -17.66
CA THR A 170 12.78 16.52 -17.68
C THR A 170 13.06 17.38 -16.44
N GLY A 171 13.61 16.80 -15.37
CA GLY A 171 13.73 17.45 -14.05
C GLY A 171 12.40 17.58 -13.29
N LYS A 172 11.26 17.27 -13.89
CA LYS A 172 9.94 17.33 -13.24
C LYS A 172 9.75 16.14 -12.30
N PRO A 173 8.98 16.27 -11.20
CA PRO A 173 8.80 15.19 -10.23
C PRO A 173 8.00 14.00 -10.76
N TYR A 174 7.02 14.22 -11.65
CA TYR A 174 6.13 13.20 -12.23
C TYR A 174 5.44 13.69 -13.51
N ASP A 175 4.76 12.78 -14.22
CA ASP A 175 3.93 13.08 -15.39
C ASP A 175 2.52 13.53 -14.98
N LYS A 176 2.29 14.82 -14.90
CA LYS A 176 0.99 15.37 -14.48
C LYS A 176 -0.14 14.90 -15.41
N ASN A 177 -1.11 14.18 -14.84
CA ASN A 177 -2.27 13.58 -15.53
C ASN A 177 -1.90 12.57 -16.64
N GLY A 178 -0.66 12.10 -16.71
CA GLY A 178 -0.20 11.20 -17.77
C GLY A 178 -0.08 11.82 -19.14
N LYS A 179 0.10 13.17 -19.24
CA LYS A 179 0.11 13.91 -20.51
C LYS A 179 1.29 13.53 -21.41
N ILE A 180 2.47 13.30 -20.82
CA ILE A 180 3.66 12.92 -21.58
C ILE A 180 3.48 11.50 -22.10
N ALA A 181 3.09 10.57 -21.24
CA ALA A 181 2.87 9.17 -21.60
C ALA A 181 1.77 8.99 -22.65
N SER A 182 0.66 9.75 -22.55
CA SER A 182 -0.45 9.66 -23.51
C SER A 182 -0.07 10.15 -24.91
N SER A 183 1.00 10.95 -25.06
CA SER A 183 1.51 11.43 -26.35
C SER A 183 2.58 10.54 -26.99
N GLY A 184 2.99 9.46 -26.29
CA GLY A 184 3.99 8.52 -26.79
C GLY A 184 3.40 7.24 -27.35
N LYS A 185 4.26 6.48 -28.03
CA LYS A 185 3.92 5.14 -28.57
C LYS A 185 4.45 4.06 -27.62
N ILE A 186 3.58 3.10 -27.26
CA ILE A 186 3.96 1.95 -26.44
C ILE A 186 4.83 0.99 -27.24
N ASN A 187 6.04 0.74 -26.77
CA ASN A 187 6.90 -0.30 -27.33
C ASN A 187 6.61 -1.65 -26.64
N ARG A 188 5.69 -2.41 -27.25
CA ARG A 188 5.23 -3.69 -26.70
C ARG A 188 6.32 -4.76 -26.59
N LYS A 189 7.37 -4.71 -27.44
CA LYS A 189 8.49 -5.64 -27.39
C LYS A 189 9.27 -5.42 -26.09
N ILE A 190 9.67 -4.18 -25.83
CA ILE A 190 10.40 -3.80 -24.61
C ILE A 190 9.57 -4.09 -23.34
N VAL A 191 8.27 -3.80 -23.36
CA VAL A 191 7.38 -4.11 -22.22
C VAL A 191 7.39 -5.61 -21.91
N ARG A 192 7.25 -6.47 -22.93
CA ARG A 192 7.29 -7.94 -22.74
C ARG A 192 8.63 -8.43 -22.22
N GLU A 193 9.74 -7.91 -22.75
CA GLU A 193 11.09 -8.23 -22.27
C GLU A 193 11.25 -7.84 -20.79
N ALA A 194 10.82 -6.63 -20.42
CA ALA A 194 10.91 -6.15 -19.03
C ALA A 194 10.04 -7.01 -18.08
N ILE A 195 8.87 -7.48 -18.51
CA ILE A 195 8.02 -8.38 -17.71
C ILE A 195 8.67 -9.75 -17.54
N ALA A 196 9.23 -10.31 -18.60
CA ALA A 196 9.85 -11.63 -18.56
C ALA A 196 11.03 -11.73 -17.57
N TRP A 197 11.71 -10.61 -17.31
CA TRP A 197 12.80 -10.53 -16.34
C TRP A 197 12.35 -10.16 -14.92
N ASN A 198 11.10 -9.82 -14.73
CA ASN A 198 10.58 -9.45 -13.41
C ASN A 198 10.13 -10.70 -12.66
N TYR A 199 10.96 -11.19 -11.74
CA TYR A 199 10.60 -12.31 -10.87
C TYR A 199 9.46 -11.91 -9.95
N GLN A 200 8.42 -12.74 -9.90
CA GLN A 200 7.32 -12.55 -8.97
C GLN A 200 7.82 -12.70 -7.52
N LYS A 201 7.49 -11.73 -6.69
CA LYS A 201 7.80 -11.69 -5.26
C LYS A 201 6.53 -11.47 -4.45
N ASN A 202 6.52 -11.93 -3.22
CA ASN A 202 5.41 -11.67 -2.29
C ASN A 202 5.36 -10.21 -1.81
N SER A 203 6.52 -9.53 -1.83
CA SER A 203 6.64 -8.11 -1.49
C SER A 203 7.76 -7.47 -2.30
N TYR A 204 7.53 -6.24 -2.75
CA TYR A 204 8.47 -5.48 -3.56
C TYR A 204 8.98 -4.24 -2.84
N ASP A 205 10.27 -3.91 -3.11
CA ASP A 205 10.85 -2.59 -2.82
C ASP A 205 11.04 -1.82 -4.13
N ILE A 206 11.09 -0.49 -4.06
CA ILE A 206 11.34 0.37 -5.25
C ILE A 206 12.66 -0.02 -5.94
N ASN A 207 13.66 -0.45 -5.18
CA ASN A 207 14.97 -0.87 -5.69
C ASN A 207 14.95 -2.22 -6.44
N ASP A 208 13.84 -2.95 -6.40
CA ASP A 208 13.67 -4.18 -7.20
C ASP A 208 13.47 -3.86 -8.69
N PHE A 209 13.17 -2.61 -9.03
CA PHE A 209 12.87 -2.19 -10.38
C PHE A 209 13.90 -1.20 -10.92
N ASN A 210 14.11 -1.22 -12.24
CA ASN A 210 15.03 -0.29 -12.90
C ASN A 210 14.58 0.05 -14.32
N LEU A 211 15.19 1.09 -14.88
CA LEU A 211 14.87 1.61 -16.21
C LEU A 211 15.69 0.95 -17.34
N PHE A 212 16.39 -0.14 -17.08
CA PHE A 212 17.37 -0.72 -18.01
C PHE A 212 16.79 -0.96 -19.42
N TYR A 213 15.64 -1.61 -19.52
CA TYR A 213 15.00 -1.92 -20.80
C TYR A 213 14.51 -0.69 -21.55
N PHE A 214 14.15 0.37 -20.85
CA PHE A 214 13.51 1.56 -21.40
C PHE A 214 14.49 2.67 -21.77
N ARG A 215 15.77 2.57 -21.39
CA ARG A 215 16.78 3.65 -21.44
C ARG A 215 16.95 4.29 -22.81
N ASN A 216 16.78 3.54 -23.91
CA ASN A 216 16.99 3.99 -25.28
C ASN A 216 15.73 4.58 -25.94
N LEU A 217 14.60 4.64 -25.21
CA LEU A 217 13.38 5.22 -25.71
C LEU A 217 13.38 6.75 -25.64
N SER A 218 12.57 7.36 -26.51
CA SER A 218 12.26 8.79 -26.41
C SER A 218 11.54 9.08 -25.09
N LEU A 219 11.54 10.36 -24.65
CA LEU A 219 10.82 10.76 -23.43
C LEU A 219 9.38 10.25 -23.43
N LYS A 220 8.65 10.46 -24.54
CA LYS A 220 7.23 10.14 -24.66
C LYS A 220 6.99 8.64 -24.74
N ASP A 221 7.77 7.95 -25.57
CA ASP A 221 7.59 6.50 -25.79
C ASP A 221 8.04 5.71 -24.55
N GLY A 222 9.08 6.16 -23.87
CA GLY A 222 9.50 5.59 -22.58
C GLY A 222 8.43 5.73 -21.52
N ALA A 223 7.86 6.94 -21.36
CA ALA A 223 6.75 7.17 -20.42
C ALA A 223 5.52 6.31 -20.76
N ALA A 224 5.13 6.22 -22.06
CA ALA A 224 4.01 5.39 -22.50
C ALA A 224 4.25 3.89 -22.24
N SER A 225 5.48 3.42 -22.51
CA SER A 225 5.85 2.03 -22.33
C SER A 225 5.95 1.64 -20.84
N LEU A 226 6.42 2.55 -19.98
CA LEU A 226 6.44 2.35 -18.53
C LEU A 226 5.04 2.31 -17.91
N VAL A 227 4.12 3.16 -18.39
CA VAL A 227 2.71 3.08 -18.00
C VAL A 227 2.08 1.74 -18.37
N GLU A 228 2.37 1.25 -19.60
CA GLU A 228 1.90 -0.07 -20.03
C GLU A 228 2.52 -1.19 -19.21
N TYR A 229 3.81 -1.12 -18.91
CA TYR A 229 4.53 -2.06 -18.05
C TYR A 229 3.88 -2.15 -16.67
N THR A 230 3.64 -1.01 -16.01
CA THR A 230 2.93 -0.95 -14.72
C THR A 230 1.54 -1.60 -14.80
N ALA A 231 0.74 -1.23 -15.81
CA ALA A 231 -0.62 -1.77 -15.95
C ALA A 231 -0.63 -3.28 -16.24
N GLU A 232 0.31 -3.77 -17.04
CA GLU A 232 0.41 -5.18 -17.43
C GLU A 232 0.93 -6.04 -16.28
N THR A 233 2.00 -5.61 -15.60
CA THR A 233 2.54 -6.30 -14.42
C THR A 233 1.50 -6.36 -13.29
N THR A 234 0.83 -5.23 -13.01
CA THR A 234 -0.26 -5.19 -12.03
C THR A 234 -1.35 -6.22 -12.34
N PHE A 235 -1.77 -6.30 -13.60
CA PHE A 235 -2.86 -7.20 -13.99
C PHE A 235 -2.43 -8.67 -13.97
N ASN A 236 -1.23 -9.00 -14.48
CA ASN A 236 -0.72 -10.37 -14.50
C ASN A 236 -0.58 -10.92 -13.06
N ASN A 237 0.10 -10.19 -12.20
CA ASN A 237 0.31 -10.64 -10.82
C ASN A 237 -1.01 -10.68 -10.02
N LEU A 238 -1.96 -9.80 -10.31
CA LEU A 238 -3.29 -9.85 -9.71
C LEU A 238 -4.06 -11.11 -10.13
N ILE A 239 -3.95 -11.54 -11.40
CA ILE A 239 -4.57 -12.78 -11.87
C ILE A 239 -3.93 -13.98 -11.17
N ASP A 240 -2.61 -14.03 -11.13
CA ASP A 240 -1.88 -15.17 -10.58
C ASP A 240 -2.11 -15.31 -9.06
N ASP A 241 -2.19 -14.21 -8.34
CA ASP A 241 -2.30 -14.24 -6.87
C ASP A 241 -3.75 -14.28 -6.37
N SER A 242 -4.64 -13.44 -6.87
CA SER A 242 -5.99 -13.29 -6.31
C SER A 242 -7.11 -13.85 -7.19
N LEU A 243 -7.01 -13.72 -8.52
CA LEU A 243 -8.09 -14.13 -9.41
C LEU A 243 -8.13 -15.63 -9.67
N LEU A 244 -7.00 -16.34 -9.61
CA LEU A 244 -7.01 -17.81 -9.70
C LEU A 244 -7.84 -18.44 -8.58
N HIS A 245 -7.83 -17.83 -7.40
CA HIS A 245 -8.65 -18.27 -6.27
C HIS A 245 -10.13 -17.91 -6.42
N ILE A 246 -10.45 -16.81 -7.14
CA ILE A 246 -11.84 -16.36 -7.38
C ILE A 246 -12.45 -17.07 -8.59
N GLU A 247 -11.65 -17.64 -9.50
CA GLU A 247 -12.12 -18.20 -10.76
C GLU A 247 -13.21 -19.27 -10.63
N LYS A 248 -13.21 -20.01 -9.52
CA LYS A 248 -14.27 -21.00 -9.22
C LYS A 248 -15.61 -20.35 -8.83
N PHE A 249 -15.63 -19.06 -8.43
CA PHE A 249 -16.82 -18.53 -7.75
C PHE A 249 -17.56 -17.38 -8.45
N GLU A 250 -17.01 -16.58 -9.34
CA GLU A 250 -17.77 -15.49 -10.02
C GLU A 250 -16.89 -14.42 -10.66
N LYS A 251 -16.05 -14.75 -11.63
CA LYS A 251 -15.25 -13.76 -12.40
C LYS A 251 -16.05 -12.54 -12.91
N LYS A 252 -17.35 -12.70 -13.14
CA LYS A 252 -18.20 -11.65 -13.75
C LYS A 252 -18.62 -10.54 -12.81
N LYS A 253 -18.53 -10.73 -11.47
CA LYS A 253 -19.09 -9.78 -10.47
C LYS A 253 -18.05 -9.00 -9.66
N ILE A 254 -16.76 -9.10 -9.98
CA ILE A 254 -15.72 -8.38 -9.23
C ILE A 254 -15.77 -6.90 -9.56
N HIS A 255 -15.89 -6.06 -8.54
CA HIS A 255 -15.78 -4.61 -8.63
C HIS A 255 -14.32 -4.18 -8.45
N PHE A 256 -13.91 -3.14 -9.19
CA PHE A 256 -12.57 -2.59 -9.08
C PHE A 256 -12.61 -1.12 -8.68
N LEU A 257 -11.76 -0.77 -7.71
CA LEU A 257 -11.50 0.60 -7.29
C LEU A 257 -10.02 0.90 -7.43
N ILE A 258 -9.65 2.10 -7.89
CA ILE A 258 -8.27 2.57 -7.92
C ILE A 258 -8.08 3.63 -6.86
N SER A 259 -7.06 3.45 -6.03
CA SER A 259 -6.58 4.35 -4.98
C SER A 259 -5.12 4.74 -5.23
N GLY A 260 -4.54 5.55 -4.37
CA GLY A 260 -3.16 6.00 -4.47
C GLY A 260 -2.93 7.11 -5.50
N GLY A 261 -1.70 7.60 -5.60
CA GLY A 261 -1.34 8.70 -6.50
C GLY A 261 -1.54 8.40 -7.98
N GLY A 262 -1.41 7.12 -8.38
CA GLY A 262 -1.60 6.66 -9.75
C GLY A 262 -3.01 6.88 -10.31
N ARG A 263 -4.03 7.01 -9.44
CA ARG A 263 -5.40 7.34 -9.85
C ARG A 263 -5.51 8.68 -10.57
N LYS A 264 -4.55 9.60 -10.33
CA LYS A 264 -4.47 10.91 -10.99
C LYS A 264 -3.83 10.85 -12.38
N ASN A 265 -3.16 9.76 -12.71
CA ASN A 265 -2.60 9.54 -14.04
C ASN A 265 -3.67 8.95 -14.95
N ILE A 266 -4.35 9.81 -15.69
CA ILE A 266 -5.49 9.43 -16.56
C ILE A 266 -5.09 8.36 -17.57
N PHE A 267 -3.88 8.44 -18.12
CA PHE A 267 -3.40 7.46 -19.08
C PHE A 267 -3.19 6.10 -18.41
N LEU A 268 -2.56 6.05 -17.23
CA LEU A 268 -2.39 4.81 -16.45
C LEU A 268 -3.75 4.17 -16.11
N VAL A 269 -4.69 4.97 -15.62
CA VAL A 269 -6.06 4.51 -15.32
C VAL A 269 -6.72 3.91 -16.56
N SER A 270 -6.56 4.54 -17.73
CA SER A 270 -7.10 4.02 -19.00
C SER A 270 -6.48 2.66 -19.36
N ARG A 271 -5.16 2.50 -19.13
CA ARG A 271 -4.47 1.21 -19.41
C ARG A 271 -4.93 0.12 -18.44
N VAL A 272 -5.06 0.41 -17.16
CA VAL A 272 -5.61 -0.52 -16.17
C VAL A 272 -7.05 -0.94 -16.55
N LYS A 273 -7.92 0.02 -16.87
CA LYS A 273 -9.30 -0.25 -17.33
C LYS A 273 -9.31 -1.20 -18.52
N LYS A 274 -8.42 -0.98 -19.49
CA LYS A 274 -8.32 -1.83 -20.69
C LYS A 274 -7.89 -3.27 -20.36
N LYS A 275 -7.00 -3.46 -19.38
CA LYS A 275 -6.55 -4.80 -18.95
C LYS A 275 -7.63 -5.54 -18.16
N VAL A 276 -8.23 -4.85 -17.20
CA VAL A 276 -9.27 -5.42 -16.33
C VAL A 276 -10.52 -5.83 -17.11
N LYS A 277 -10.86 -5.13 -18.21
CA LYS A 277 -12.06 -5.36 -19.05
C LYS A 277 -13.37 -5.36 -18.25
N ARG A 278 -13.44 -4.57 -17.19
CA ARG A 278 -14.58 -4.45 -16.27
C ARG A 278 -14.75 -3.01 -15.84
N GLN A 279 -15.86 -2.73 -15.16
CA GLN A 279 -16.06 -1.41 -14.59
C GLN A 279 -15.04 -1.16 -13.48
N VAL A 280 -14.22 -0.13 -13.66
CA VAL A 280 -13.24 0.36 -12.69
C VAL A 280 -13.66 1.77 -12.29
N LYS A 281 -13.84 1.99 -10.99
CA LYS A 281 -14.10 3.30 -10.39
C LYS A 281 -12.85 3.80 -9.68
N LEU A 282 -12.76 5.10 -9.47
CA LEU A 282 -11.76 5.69 -8.58
C LEU A 282 -12.31 5.71 -7.15
N ILE A 283 -11.44 5.73 -6.17
CA ILE A 283 -11.85 5.84 -4.76
C ILE A 283 -12.60 7.17 -4.52
N ASP A 284 -12.23 8.21 -5.27
CA ASP A 284 -12.88 9.53 -5.25
C ASP A 284 -14.35 9.47 -5.68
N ASP A 285 -14.75 8.51 -6.52
CA ASP A 285 -16.16 8.29 -6.92
C ASP A 285 -17.06 7.89 -5.73
N LEU A 286 -16.47 7.48 -4.62
CA LEU A 286 -17.16 7.21 -3.35
C LEU A 286 -17.33 8.46 -2.48
N LYS A 287 -17.01 9.65 -2.99
CA LYS A 287 -16.95 10.91 -2.21
C LYS A 287 -15.93 10.87 -1.05
N VAL A 288 -14.91 10.04 -1.20
CA VAL A 288 -13.77 9.95 -0.30
C VAL A 288 -12.58 10.61 -1.00
N ASP A 289 -11.92 11.55 -0.32
CA ASP A 289 -10.71 12.16 -0.89
C ASP A 289 -9.56 11.15 -0.88
N GLY A 290 -9.21 10.69 -2.08
CA GLY A 290 -8.17 9.68 -2.28
C GLY A 290 -6.76 10.13 -1.84
N ASP A 291 -6.52 11.42 -1.62
CA ASP A 291 -5.24 11.92 -1.11
C ASP A 291 -5.08 11.67 0.39
N PHE A 292 -6.16 11.43 1.09
CA PHE A 292 -6.18 11.20 2.54
C PHE A 292 -6.47 9.74 2.95
N ILE A 293 -6.54 8.81 2.00
CA ILE A 293 -6.80 7.39 2.31
C ILE A 293 -5.77 6.83 3.30
N GLU A 294 -4.49 7.09 3.08
CA GLU A 294 -3.43 6.56 3.95
C GLU A 294 -3.49 7.19 5.34
N SER A 295 -3.67 8.51 5.43
CA SER A 295 -3.78 9.18 6.72
C SER A 295 -5.05 8.77 7.50
N GLN A 296 -6.18 8.58 6.82
CA GLN A 296 -7.39 8.03 7.42
C GLN A 296 -7.19 6.58 7.88
N ALA A 297 -6.49 5.77 7.06
CA ALA A 297 -6.16 4.40 7.43
C ALA A 297 -5.34 4.34 8.71
N PHE A 298 -4.28 5.15 8.84
CA PHE A 298 -3.47 5.16 10.06
C PHE A 298 -4.21 5.73 11.28
N ALA A 299 -5.15 6.66 11.09
CA ALA A 299 -6.06 7.07 12.16
C ALA A 299 -6.95 5.89 12.60
N TYR A 300 -7.51 5.13 11.67
CA TYR A 300 -8.31 3.94 11.97
C TYR A 300 -7.48 2.83 12.63
N LEU A 301 -6.25 2.59 12.16
CA LEU A 301 -5.33 1.65 12.80
C LEU A 301 -5.01 2.06 14.24
N ALA A 302 -4.89 3.38 14.51
CA ALA A 302 -4.68 3.89 15.86
C ALA A 302 -5.89 3.62 16.77
N ILE A 303 -7.12 3.80 16.26
CA ILE A 303 -8.35 3.42 16.98
C ILE A 303 -8.35 1.93 17.31
N ARG A 304 -8.09 1.08 16.32
CA ARG A 304 -8.04 -0.38 16.51
C ARG A 304 -6.98 -0.78 17.53
N SER A 305 -5.79 -0.18 17.45
CA SER A 305 -4.69 -0.43 18.40
C SER A 305 -5.09 -0.03 19.82
N PHE A 306 -5.73 1.14 19.98
CA PHE A 306 -6.23 1.61 21.27
C PHE A 306 -7.28 0.68 21.88
N LEU A 307 -8.18 0.15 21.04
CA LEU A 307 -9.21 -0.81 21.45
C LEU A 307 -8.67 -2.24 21.58
N GLY A 308 -7.39 -2.49 21.35
CA GLY A 308 -6.80 -3.83 21.38
C GLY A 308 -7.28 -4.75 20.26
N LEU A 309 -7.81 -4.18 19.17
CA LEU A 309 -8.29 -4.93 18.01
C LEU A 309 -7.14 -5.22 17.01
N PRO A 310 -7.22 -6.32 16.25
CA PRO A 310 -6.24 -6.62 15.21
C PRO A 310 -6.17 -5.55 14.13
N ILE A 311 -4.96 -5.25 13.63
CA ILE A 311 -4.71 -4.32 12.51
C ILE A 311 -4.23 -5.05 11.24
N SER A 312 -3.84 -6.30 11.36
CA SER A 312 -3.42 -7.17 10.25
C SER A 312 -3.86 -8.61 10.50
N SER A 313 -3.77 -9.45 9.51
CA SER A 313 -4.19 -10.85 9.56
C SER A 313 -3.34 -11.71 8.63
N THR A 314 -3.48 -13.02 8.72
CA THR A 314 -2.83 -14.00 7.84
C THR A 314 -3.09 -13.69 6.36
N GLY A 315 -4.33 -13.31 6.00
CA GLY A 315 -4.69 -12.96 4.61
C GLY A 315 -4.13 -11.61 4.13
N THR A 316 -3.59 -10.76 5.01
CA THR A 316 -3.05 -9.44 4.61
C THR A 316 -1.53 -9.39 4.64
N THR A 317 -0.93 -9.67 5.77
CA THR A 317 0.53 -9.60 5.95
C THR A 317 1.16 -10.98 6.15
N GLY A 318 0.36 -12.05 6.20
CA GLY A 318 0.86 -13.39 6.51
C GLY A 318 1.17 -13.59 7.99
N CYS A 319 0.75 -12.72 8.91
CA CYS A 319 1.04 -12.91 10.32
C CYS A 319 0.37 -14.18 10.87
N SER A 320 1.09 -14.93 11.70
CA SER A 320 0.72 -16.27 12.18
C SER A 320 -0.49 -16.30 13.13
N LEU A 321 -0.88 -15.16 13.68
CA LEU A 321 -2.01 -15.08 14.61
C LEU A 321 -3.33 -14.84 13.86
N ALA A 322 -4.44 -15.17 14.48
CA ALA A 322 -5.80 -14.90 13.98
C ALA A 322 -6.04 -13.38 13.71
N GLY A 323 -5.08 -12.56 14.09
CA GLY A 323 -4.99 -11.12 13.84
C GLY A 323 -3.92 -10.54 14.75
N CYS A 324 -3.01 -9.77 14.15
CA CYS A 324 -1.96 -9.09 14.88
C CYS A 324 -2.43 -7.70 15.33
N LYS A 325 -2.35 -7.45 16.61
CA LYS A 325 -2.48 -6.11 17.17
C LYS A 325 -1.24 -5.30 16.77
N GLY A 326 -1.36 -3.98 16.72
CA GLY A 326 -0.22 -3.12 16.38
C GLY A 326 -0.29 -1.79 17.11
N GLY A 327 0.74 -1.00 16.90
CA GLY A 327 0.86 0.32 17.49
C GLY A 327 1.27 0.32 18.97
N VAL A 328 2.19 1.21 19.27
CA VAL A 328 2.61 1.56 20.65
C VAL A 328 1.86 2.81 21.07
N ILE A 329 1.18 2.75 22.21
CA ILE A 329 0.39 3.88 22.74
C ILE A 329 1.26 4.68 23.71
N VAL A 330 1.46 5.96 23.40
CA VAL A 330 2.10 6.90 24.29
C VAL A 330 1.02 7.76 24.93
N LYS A 331 0.96 7.74 26.25
CA LYS A 331 0.10 8.66 27.03
C LYS A 331 0.68 10.08 26.99
N ASN A 332 -0.18 11.08 27.18
CA ASN A 332 0.25 12.48 27.28
C ASN A 332 1.31 12.65 28.38
N TYR A 333 2.27 13.50 28.13
CA TYR A 333 3.20 14.00 29.12
C TYR A 333 2.90 15.46 29.42
#